data_9ee5adf3d127da67f635759bdcfdfa34
#
_entry.id   9ee5adf3d127da67f635759bdcfdfa34
#
_cell.length_a   1.000
_cell.length_b   1.000
_cell.length_c   1.000
_cell.angle_alpha   90.00
_cell.angle_beta   90.00
_cell.angle_gamma   90.00
#
_symmetry.space_group_name_H-M   'P 1'
#
loop_
_entity.id
_entity.type
_entity.pdbx_description
1 polymer ?
#
loop_
_entity_poly.entity_id
_entity_poly.type
_entity_poly.pdbx_seq_one_letter_code
_entity_poly.pdbx_strand_id
1 'polypeptide(L)'
;AIFSFHPVKHIASGEGGMITTNDEALYNRLIALRTHGIVKDDTLYINSMGFASGIENAKSYPLWYMEMQELGYNYRLTDFQAALGFSQLQRADEGINRRREIASTYWKAFKDKDFIKGQSGVVAGHAYHLYVIEVDDRLGLYNYLRESEVYAQIHYIPCHLMPYYRILGWKEGDRLNAENYYKYCLSLPMYPTLSEEEQVHVISLIDSYYAR
;
A
#
# COMPACT_ATOMS: atom_id res chain seq x y z
N ALA A 1 6.41 8.16 -8.91
CA ALA A 1 6.14 7.16 -7.86
C ALA A 1 4.66 7.11 -7.52
N ILE A 2 4.22 6.00 -6.89
CA ILE A 2 2.84 5.81 -6.43
C ILE A 2 2.89 5.55 -4.93
N PHE A 3 2.07 6.27 -4.18
CA PHE A 3 1.93 6.15 -2.73
C PHE A 3 0.52 5.71 -2.37
N SER A 4 0.40 4.84 -1.37
CA SER A 4 -0.88 4.42 -0.79
C SER A 4 -1.05 5.02 0.60
N PHE A 5 -2.21 5.61 0.86
CA PHE A 5 -2.60 6.14 2.17
C PHE A 5 -3.72 5.33 2.84
N HIS A 6 -3.84 4.05 2.42
CA HIS A 6 -4.72 3.09 3.08
C HIS A 6 -4.40 2.97 4.58
N PRO A 7 -5.37 2.69 5.48
CA PRO A 7 -5.21 2.72 6.94
C PRO A 7 -4.03 1.97 7.52
N VAL A 8 -3.60 0.87 6.89
CA VAL A 8 -2.47 0.06 7.38
C VAL A 8 -1.09 0.56 6.93
N LYS A 9 -1.02 1.64 6.11
CA LYS A 9 0.26 2.17 5.60
C LYS A 9 0.95 3.07 6.63
N HIS A 10 2.21 3.43 6.36
CA HIS A 10 3.01 4.29 7.24
C HIS A 10 2.41 5.69 7.41
N ILE A 11 1.81 6.19 6.36
CA ILE A 11 1.02 7.41 6.35
C ILE A 11 -0.38 7.00 5.91
N ALA A 12 -1.36 7.21 6.77
CA ALA A 12 -2.74 6.84 6.54
C ALA A 12 -3.65 8.08 6.49
N SER A 13 -4.59 8.12 5.54
CA SER A 13 -5.59 9.18 5.42
C SER A 13 -7.03 8.65 5.46
N GLY A 14 -7.23 7.46 6.05
CA GLY A 14 -8.48 6.72 5.98
C GLY A 14 -8.54 5.90 4.70
N GLU A 15 -8.60 6.54 3.56
CA GLU A 15 -8.34 6.01 2.22
C GLU A 15 -7.66 7.08 1.39
N GLY A 16 -6.91 6.69 0.36
CA GLY A 16 -6.27 7.64 -0.54
C GLY A 16 -4.95 7.15 -1.10
N GLY A 17 -4.38 7.99 -1.92
CA GLY A 17 -3.07 7.78 -2.53
C GLY A 17 -2.57 9.03 -3.22
N MET A 18 -1.33 8.98 -3.66
CA MET A 18 -0.70 10.06 -4.40
C MET A 18 0.17 9.48 -5.51
N ILE A 19 0.17 10.14 -6.65
CA ILE A 19 1.09 9.88 -7.75
C ILE A 19 2.00 11.09 -7.90
N THR A 20 3.31 10.86 -7.97
CA THR A 20 4.29 11.90 -8.31
C THR A 20 4.97 11.57 -9.62
N THR A 21 5.16 12.57 -10.49
CA THR A 21 5.82 12.43 -11.79
C THR A 21 6.57 13.71 -12.14
N ASN A 22 7.62 13.58 -12.96
CA ASN A 22 8.32 14.69 -13.59
C ASN A 22 7.92 14.85 -15.07
N ASP A 23 6.98 14.03 -15.56
CA ASP A 23 6.42 14.10 -16.90
C ASP A 23 5.16 14.97 -16.86
N GLU A 24 5.22 16.14 -17.50
CA GLU A 24 4.14 17.12 -17.51
C GLU A 24 2.91 16.61 -18.27
N ALA A 25 3.09 15.90 -19.37
CA ALA A 25 1.96 15.33 -20.12
C ALA A 25 1.20 14.28 -19.29
N LEU A 26 1.95 13.40 -18.60
CA LEU A 26 1.37 12.44 -17.68
C LEU A 26 0.67 13.12 -16.50
N TYR A 27 1.27 14.18 -15.93
CA TYR A 27 0.65 14.95 -14.84
C TYR A 27 -0.70 15.52 -15.26
N ASN A 28 -0.76 16.24 -16.39
CA ASN A 28 -1.97 16.86 -16.90
C ASN A 28 -3.08 15.81 -17.16
N ARG A 29 -2.72 14.68 -17.74
CA ARG A 29 -3.67 13.59 -17.98
C ARG A 29 -4.20 12.98 -16.67
N LEU A 30 -3.33 12.77 -15.67
CA LEU A 30 -3.74 12.25 -14.35
C LEU A 30 -4.68 13.21 -13.63
N ILE A 31 -4.46 14.54 -13.73
CA ILE A 31 -5.35 15.55 -13.17
C ILE A 31 -6.74 15.51 -13.84
N ALA A 32 -6.77 15.39 -15.16
CA ALA A 32 -8.02 15.26 -15.89
C ALA A 32 -8.79 13.98 -15.50
N LEU A 33 -8.12 12.82 -15.56
CA LEU A 33 -8.71 11.52 -15.20
C LEU A 33 -9.22 11.48 -13.75
N ARG A 34 -8.49 12.07 -12.81
CA ARG A 34 -8.90 12.18 -11.41
C ARG A 34 -10.16 13.02 -11.23
N THR A 35 -10.43 13.95 -12.16
CA THR A 35 -11.50 14.96 -12.07
C THR A 35 -12.42 14.87 -13.28
N HIS A 36 -13.07 13.72 -13.46
CA HIS A 36 -14.10 13.44 -14.46
C HIS A 36 -13.64 13.57 -15.93
N GLY A 37 -12.35 13.63 -16.23
CA GLY A 37 -11.84 13.91 -17.58
C GLY A 37 -12.07 15.36 -18.01
N ILE A 38 -12.28 16.27 -17.04
CA ILE A 38 -12.59 17.67 -17.28
C ILE A 38 -11.32 18.49 -17.42
N VAL A 39 -11.29 19.30 -18.49
CA VAL A 39 -10.29 20.35 -18.76
C VAL A 39 -10.91 21.70 -18.49
N LYS A 40 -10.16 22.59 -17.82
CA LYS A 40 -10.55 23.97 -17.52
C LYS A 40 -9.55 25.00 -18.07
N ASP A 41 -8.56 24.56 -18.80
CA ASP A 41 -7.59 25.40 -19.49
C ASP A 41 -8.15 25.75 -20.88
N ASP A 42 -8.42 27.02 -21.10
CA ASP A 42 -9.04 27.51 -22.33
C ASP A 42 -8.17 27.34 -23.58
N THR A 43 -6.86 27.19 -23.40
CA THR A 43 -5.91 26.89 -24.48
C THR A 43 -6.05 25.44 -25.00
N LEU A 44 -6.71 24.58 -24.25
CA LEU A 44 -6.91 23.16 -24.55
C LEU A 44 -8.35 22.84 -24.98
N TYR A 45 -9.25 23.84 -25.02
CA TYR A 45 -10.64 23.60 -25.40
C TYR A 45 -10.78 23.26 -26.88
N ILE A 46 -11.68 22.31 -27.16
CA ILE A 46 -11.99 21.83 -28.49
C ILE A 46 -13.13 22.66 -29.12
N ASN A 47 -14.15 23.02 -28.32
CA ASN A 47 -15.26 23.81 -28.79
C ASN A 47 -14.89 25.28 -28.92
N SER A 48 -15.56 26.00 -29.82
CA SER A 48 -15.34 27.42 -30.02
C SER A 48 -15.89 28.28 -28.87
N MET A 49 -15.37 29.50 -28.73
CA MET A 49 -15.89 30.50 -27.78
C MET A 49 -17.38 30.82 -28.03
N GLY A 50 -17.80 30.82 -29.30
CA GLY A 50 -19.19 30.99 -29.67
C GLY A 50 -20.10 29.87 -29.18
N PHE A 51 -19.67 28.62 -29.31
CA PHE A 51 -20.38 27.48 -28.75
C PHE A 51 -20.48 27.56 -27.23
N ALA A 52 -19.36 27.82 -26.58
CA ALA A 52 -19.25 27.87 -25.11
C ALA A 52 -20.12 28.96 -24.47
N SER A 53 -20.23 30.11 -25.12
CA SER A 53 -20.98 31.30 -24.61
C SER A 53 -22.42 31.40 -25.11
N GLY A 54 -22.76 30.70 -26.20
CA GLY A 54 -24.02 30.93 -26.94
C GLY A 54 -24.06 32.25 -27.72
N ILE A 55 -22.92 32.91 -27.94
CA ILE A 55 -22.79 34.22 -28.63
C ILE A 55 -21.83 34.01 -29.82
N GLU A 56 -22.34 34.18 -31.05
CA GLU A 56 -21.66 33.87 -32.31
C GLU A 56 -20.24 34.47 -32.44
N ASN A 57 -20.05 35.69 -31.97
CA ASN A 57 -18.75 36.39 -32.05
C ASN A 57 -18.09 36.62 -30.68
N ALA A 58 -18.25 35.70 -29.76
CA ALA A 58 -17.62 35.77 -28.45
C ALA A 58 -16.09 35.84 -28.58
N LYS A 59 -15.47 36.69 -27.74
CA LYS A 59 -14.01 36.92 -27.74
C LYS A 59 -13.30 36.26 -26.57
N SER A 60 -14.01 35.53 -25.71
CA SER A 60 -13.48 34.79 -24.61
C SER A 60 -14.42 33.67 -24.19
N TYR A 61 -13.87 32.64 -23.56
CA TYR A 61 -14.68 31.63 -22.91
C TYR A 61 -15.29 32.15 -21.61
N PRO A 62 -16.54 31.75 -21.28
CA PRO A 62 -17.13 32.07 -19.98
C PRO A 62 -16.32 31.39 -18.86
N LEU A 63 -16.19 32.05 -17.70
CA LEU A 63 -15.43 31.52 -16.54
C LEU A 63 -15.97 30.21 -15.99
N TRP A 64 -17.24 29.92 -16.25
CA TRP A 64 -17.88 28.67 -15.83
C TRP A 64 -17.67 27.52 -16.83
N TYR A 65 -17.15 27.80 -18.02
CA TYR A 65 -17.02 26.81 -19.08
C TYR A 65 -15.93 25.79 -18.79
N MET A 66 -16.18 24.55 -19.15
CA MET A 66 -15.26 23.43 -19.02
C MET A 66 -15.64 22.34 -20.01
N GLU A 67 -14.69 21.49 -20.39
CA GLU A 67 -14.92 20.40 -21.31
C GLU A 67 -14.53 19.06 -20.67
N MET A 68 -15.39 18.06 -20.80
CA MET A 68 -15.05 16.67 -20.58
C MET A 68 -14.49 16.10 -21.87
N GLN A 69 -13.17 15.92 -21.96
CA GLN A 69 -12.49 15.49 -23.18
C GLN A 69 -12.16 13.99 -23.18
N GLU A 70 -12.18 13.34 -22.02
CA GLU A 70 -12.03 11.89 -21.89
C GLU A 70 -12.90 11.37 -20.73
N LEU A 71 -13.12 10.03 -20.69
CA LEU A 71 -13.84 9.42 -19.58
C LEU A 71 -12.93 9.34 -18.35
N GLY A 72 -13.22 10.17 -17.36
CA GLY A 72 -12.50 10.22 -16.10
C GLY A 72 -13.34 9.75 -14.91
N TYR A 73 -12.75 9.86 -13.71
CA TYR A 73 -13.31 9.38 -12.46
C TYR A 73 -13.45 10.54 -11.46
N ASN A 74 -14.11 10.31 -10.35
CA ASN A 74 -14.04 11.19 -9.19
C ASN A 74 -13.09 10.59 -8.15
N TYR A 75 -11.79 10.76 -8.39
CA TYR A 75 -10.73 10.24 -7.53
C TYR A 75 -9.99 11.34 -6.75
N ARG A 76 -10.73 12.43 -6.46
CA ARG A 76 -10.19 13.51 -5.64
C ARG A 76 -10.10 13.08 -4.17
N LEU A 77 -8.94 13.30 -3.55
CA LEU A 77 -8.79 13.21 -2.10
C LEU A 77 -9.57 14.37 -1.47
N THR A 78 -10.32 14.10 -0.42
CA THR A 78 -11.04 15.17 0.32
C THR A 78 -10.08 15.96 1.21
N ASP A 79 -10.43 17.20 1.54
CA ASP A 79 -9.59 18.07 2.38
C ASP A 79 -9.32 17.48 3.76
N PHE A 80 -10.29 16.76 4.36
CA PHE A 80 -10.12 16.09 5.60
C PHE A 80 -9.24 14.82 5.54
N GLN A 81 -9.23 14.09 4.44
CA GLN A 81 -8.28 13.02 4.21
C GLN A 81 -6.87 13.59 3.99
N ALA A 82 -6.76 14.68 3.26
CA ALA A 82 -5.50 15.39 3.06
C ALA A 82 -4.93 15.95 4.39
N ALA A 83 -5.75 16.55 5.23
CA ALA A 83 -5.35 17.05 6.55
C ALA A 83 -4.89 15.92 7.49
N LEU A 84 -5.59 14.78 7.47
CA LEU A 84 -5.17 13.59 8.22
C LEU A 84 -3.82 13.07 7.71
N GLY A 85 -3.66 12.91 6.39
CA GLY A 85 -2.41 12.48 5.77
C GLY A 85 -1.25 13.42 6.09
N PHE A 86 -1.47 14.72 6.06
CA PHE A 86 -0.48 15.74 6.45
C PHE A 86 -0.06 15.61 7.92
N SER A 87 -1.01 15.42 8.83
CA SER A 87 -0.74 15.17 10.25
C SER A 87 0.08 13.89 10.46
N GLN A 88 -0.22 12.82 9.72
CA GLN A 88 0.54 11.57 9.78
C GLN A 88 1.95 11.72 9.22
N LEU A 89 2.13 12.51 8.16
CA LEU A 89 3.43 12.78 7.56
C LEU A 89 4.40 13.43 8.55
N GLN A 90 3.92 14.31 9.41
CA GLN A 90 4.75 14.96 10.44
C GLN A 90 5.36 13.99 11.45
N ARG A 91 4.78 12.79 11.62
CA ARG A 91 5.26 11.73 12.52
C ARG A 91 5.89 10.55 11.79
N ALA A 92 6.10 10.66 10.47
CA ALA A 92 6.55 9.55 9.64
C ALA A 92 7.91 9.00 10.09
N ASP A 93 8.87 9.88 10.39
CA ASP A 93 10.23 9.48 10.79
C ASP A 93 10.23 8.75 12.14
N GLU A 94 9.45 9.22 13.11
CA GLU A 94 9.26 8.55 14.39
C GLU A 94 8.70 7.14 14.19
N GLY A 95 7.62 7.01 13.42
CA GLY A 95 7.00 5.73 13.11
C GLY A 95 7.93 4.76 12.37
N ILE A 96 8.75 5.25 11.44
CA ILE A 96 9.74 4.44 10.72
C ILE A 96 10.86 3.98 11.65
N ASN A 97 11.37 4.85 12.51
CA ASN A 97 12.41 4.48 13.46
C ASN A 97 11.91 3.41 14.45
N ARG A 98 10.68 3.55 14.95
CA ARG A 98 10.08 2.54 15.82
C ARG A 98 9.91 1.18 15.11
N ARG A 99 9.49 1.17 13.86
CA ARG A 99 9.40 -0.06 13.05
C ARG A 99 10.77 -0.73 12.85
N ARG A 100 11.83 0.04 12.70
CA ARG A 100 13.21 -0.48 12.61
C ARG A 100 13.67 -1.11 13.92
N GLU A 101 13.33 -0.54 15.07
CA GLU A 101 13.61 -1.12 16.39
C GLU A 101 12.88 -2.47 16.56
N ILE A 102 11.58 -2.51 16.26
CA ILE A 102 10.77 -3.73 16.29
C ILE A 102 11.38 -4.80 15.36
N ALA A 103 11.75 -4.44 14.12
CA ALA A 103 12.39 -5.36 13.19
C ALA A 103 13.74 -5.88 13.73
N SER A 104 14.54 -5.02 14.35
CA SER A 104 15.79 -5.41 14.98
C SER A 104 15.60 -6.41 16.13
N THR A 105 14.56 -6.22 16.94
CA THR A 105 14.23 -7.12 18.06
C THR A 105 13.78 -8.49 17.53
N TYR A 106 12.89 -8.54 16.54
CA TYR A 106 12.51 -9.80 15.89
C TYR A 106 13.71 -10.50 15.24
N TRP A 107 14.56 -9.74 14.52
CA TRP A 107 15.78 -10.30 13.94
C TRP A 107 16.69 -10.93 14.98
N LYS A 108 16.96 -10.24 16.09
CA LYS A 108 17.81 -10.77 17.17
C LYS A 108 17.23 -12.03 17.78
N ALA A 109 15.92 -12.14 17.93
CA ALA A 109 15.24 -13.30 18.50
C ALA A 109 15.29 -14.52 17.57
N PHE A 110 15.25 -14.29 16.23
CA PHE A 110 15.02 -15.37 15.26
C PHE A 110 16.21 -15.73 14.39
N LYS A 111 17.29 -14.92 14.34
CA LYS A 111 18.42 -15.11 13.41
C LYS A 111 19.13 -16.47 13.52
N ASP A 112 19.10 -17.08 14.71
CA ASP A 112 19.77 -18.34 15.00
C ASP A 112 18.77 -19.51 15.18
N LYS A 113 17.53 -19.36 14.73
CA LYS A 113 16.46 -20.36 14.84
C LYS A 113 16.31 -21.14 13.53
N ASP A 114 16.59 -22.43 13.57
CA ASP A 114 16.56 -23.31 12.39
C ASP A 114 15.16 -23.45 11.75
N PHE A 115 14.11 -23.24 12.55
CA PHE A 115 12.71 -23.31 12.08
C PHE A 115 12.23 -22.05 11.37
N ILE A 116 13.01 -20.97 11.36
CA ILE A 116 12.71 -19.73 10.64
C ILE A 116 13.67 -19.55 9.48
N LYS A 117 13.12 -19.39 8.28
CA LYS A 117 13.85 -19.22 7.02
C LYS A 117 13.62 -17.82 6.44
N GLY A 118 14.36 -17.46 5.42
CA GLY A 118 14.09 -16.30 4.59
C GLY A 118 14.45 -14.94 5.20
N GLN A 119 15.15 -14.88 6.34
CA GLN A 119 15.53 -13.61 6.94
C GLN A 119 16.83 -13.06 6.37
N SER A 120 16.78 -11.83 5.85
CA SER A 120 17.94 -11.13 5.27
C SER A 120 18.68 -10.20 6.23
N GLY A 121 18.33 -10.21 7.52
CA GLY A 121 18.86 -9.28 8.51
C GLY A 121 18.13 -7.93 8.53
N VAL A 122 18.67 -6.99 9.30
CA VAL A 122 18.16 -5.61 9.34
C VAL A 122 18.76 -4.82 8.19
N VAL A 123 17.92 -4.38 7.26
CA VAL A 123 18.34 -3.66 6.05
C VAL A 123 18.31 -2.14 6.31
N ALA A 124 19.45 -1.48 6.12
CA ALA A 124 19.54 -0.02 6.24
C ALA A 124 18.61 0.68 5.22
N GLY A 125 17.91 1.71 5.68
CA GLY A 125 16.95 2.46 4.86
C GLY A 125 15.58 1.79 4.66
N HIS A 126 15.39 0.54 5.08
CA HIS A 126 14.10 -0.13 4.99
C HIS A 126 13.09 0.46 5.98
N ALA A 127 11.84 0.62 5.54
CA ALA A 127 10.76 1.21 6.35
C ALA A 127 9.90 0.18 7.11
N TYR A 128 10.12 -1.10 6.88
CA TYR A 128 9.43 -2.22 7.54
C TYR A 128 7.91 -2.05 7.64
N HIS A 129 7.25 -1.98 6.49
CA HIS A 129 5.79 -2.06 6.46
C HIS A 129 5.29 -3.37 7.06
N LEU A 130 5.96 -4.46 6.76
CA LEU A 130 5.74 -5.80 7.29
C LEU A 130 7.05 -6.35 7.85
N TYR A 131 6.96 -7.23 8.85
CA TYR A 131 8.03 -8.13 9.22
C TYR A 131 7.58 -9.56 8.90
N VAL A 132 8.22 -10.17 7.93
CA VAL A 132 7.83 -11.48 7.41
C VAL A 132 8.86 -12.52 7.83
N ILE A 133 8.38 -13.65 8.31
CA ILE A 133 9.17 -14.87 8.50
C ILE A 133 8.67 -15.95 7.53
N GLU A 134 9.54 -16.87 7.18
CA GLU A 134 9.16 -18.07 6.43
C GLU A 134 9.30 -19.29 7.33
N VAL A 135 8.25 -20.11 7.42
CA VAL A 135 8.19 -21.28 8.31
C VAL A 135 7.56 -22.47 7.58
N ASP A 136 8.02 -23.68 7.86
CA ASP A 136 7.51 -24.90 7.19
C ASP A 136 6.06 -25.19 7.58
N ASP A 137 5.72 -25.14 8.86
CA ASP A 137 4.35 -25.33 9.35
C ASP A 137 3.64 -23.98 9.56
N ARG A 138 3.49 -23.26 8.47
CA ARG A 138 2.82 -21.95 8.50
C ARG A 138 1.39 -22.00 9.03
N LEU A 139 0.60 -23.02 8.63
CA LEU A 139 -0.80 -23.11 9.02
C LEU A 139 -0.94 -23.44 10.50
N GLY A 140 -0.14 -24.37 11.01
CA GLY A 140 -0.14 -24.73 12.42
C GLY A 140 0.26 -23.55 13.29
N LEU A 141 1.36 -22.88 12.95
CA LEU A 141 1.80 -21.67 13.67
C LEU A 141 0.76 -20.54 13.59
N TYR A 142 0.16 -20.29 12.42
CA TYR A 142 -0.89 -19.29 12.25
C TYR A 142 -2.07 -19.54 13.19
N ASN A 143 -2.57 -20.78 13.23
CA ASN A 143 -3.70 -21.13 14.08
C ASN A 143 -3.34 -21.01 15.57
N TYR A 144 -2.18 -21.49 15.96
CA TYR A 144 -1.69 -21.38 17.34
C TYR A 144 -1.58 -19.93 17.83
N LEU A 145 -0.99 -19.06 17.01
CA LEU A 145 -0.92 -17.64 17.30
C LEU A 145 -2.32 -17.02 17.41
N ARG A 146 -3.22 -17.40 16.52
CA ARG A 146 -4.59 -16.90 16.51
C ARG A 146 -5.39 -17.32 17.76
N GLU A 147 -5.22 -18.55 18.22
CA GLU A 147 -5.80 -19.07 19.47
C GLU A 147 -5.24 -18.35 20.71
N SER A 148 -4.01 -17.83 20.59
CA SER A 148 -3.34 -17.03 21.61
C SER A 148 -3.57 -15.51 21.45
N GLU A 149 -4.58 -15.11 20.67
CA GLU A 149 -4.95 -13.71 20.40
C GLU A 149 -3.87 -12.88 19.68
N VAL A 150 -2.91 -13.54 19.03
CA VAL A 150 -1.90 -12.90 18.17
C VAL A 150 -2.33 -13.00 16.70
N TYR A 151 -2.57 -11.85 16.09
CA TYR A 151 -3.15 -11.75 14.74
C TYR A 151 -2.06 -11.60 13.68
N ALA A 152 -1.34 -12.70 13.42
CA ALA A 152 -0.45 -12.79 12.26
C ALA A 152 -1.24 -12.83 10.95
N GLN A 153 -0.61 -12.47 9.83
CA GLN A 153 -1.27 -12.41 8.52
C GLN A 153 -0.38 -13.01 7.41
N ILE A 154 -1.00 -13.34 6.28
CA ILE A 154 -0.30 -13.85 5.11
C ILE A 154 -0.45 -12.84 3.97
N HIS A 155 0.65 -12.26 3.52
CA HIS A 155 0.71 -11.23 2.47
C HIS A 155 1.57 -11.73 1.30
N TYR A 156 0.96 -12.23 0.17
CA TYR A 156 -0.44 -12.62 -0.07
C TYR A 156 -0.46 -13.85 -0.96
N ILE A 157 -1.66 -14.41 -1.24
CA ILE A 157 -1.77 -15.34 -2.35
C ILE A 157 -1.29 -14.64 -3.64
N PRO A 158 -0.42 -15.25 -4.45
CA PRO A 158 0.06 -14.66 -5.69
C PRO A 158 -1.07 -14.26 -6.63
N CYS A 159 -1.01 -13.06 -7.20
CA CYS A 159 -2.08 -12.52 -8.04
C CYS A 159 -2.49 -13.47 -9.17
N HIS A 160 -1.52 -14.14 -9.82
CA HIS A 160 -1.78 -15.07 -10.90
C HIS A 160 -2.59 -16.32 -10.48
N LEU A 161 -2.65 -16.64 -9.18
CA LEU A 161 -3.48 -17.72 -8.63
C LEU A 161 -4.89 -17.27 -8.24
N MET A 162 -5.17 -15.96 -8.27
CA MET A 162 -6.51 -15.45 -8.01
C MET A 162 -7.46 -15.84 -9.16
N PRO A 163 -8.76 -16.16 -8.89
CA PRO A 163 -9.71 -16.63 -9.90
C PRO A 163 -9.78 -15.72 -11.14
N TYR A 164 -9.78 -14.41 -10.95
CA TYR A 164 -9.82 -13.45 -12.05
C TYR A 164 -8.64 -13.61 -13.03
N TYR A 165 -7.42 -13.77 -12.51
CA TYR A 165 -6.24 -13.94 -13.36
C TYR A 165 -6.16 -15.35 -13.96
N ARG A 166 -6.68 -16.38 -13.27
CA ARG A 166 -6.77 -17.74 -13.83
C ARG A 166 -7.67 -17.81 -15.04
N ILE A 167 -8.75 -17.03 -15.12
CA ILE A 167 -9.59 -16.90 -16.33
C ILE A 167 -8.79 -16.33 -17.50
N LEU A 168 -7.77 -15.51 -17.23
CA LEU A 168 -6.87 -14.96 -18.26
C LEU A 168 -5.75 -15.92 -18.68
N GLY A 169 -5.77 -17.17 -18.20
CA GLY A 169 -4.83 -18.23 -18.59
C GLY A 169 -3.69 -18.47 -17.63
N TRP A 170 -3.57 -17.69 -16.54
CA TRP A 170 -2.55 -17.94 -15.52
C TRP A 170 -2.86 -19.18 -14.69
N LYS A 171 -1.83 -19.90 -14.24
CA LYS A 171 -1.97 -21.13 -13.49
C LYS A 171 -0.81 -21.34 -12.49
N GLU A 172 -0.98 -22.31 -11.62
CA GLU A 172 0.07 -22.81 -10.74
C GLU A 172 1.28 -23.29 -11.54
N GLY A 173 2.47 -22.98 -11.05
CA GLY A 173 3.75 -23.22 -11.70
C GLY A 173 4.26 -22.08 -12.59
N ASP A 174 3.44 -21.09 -12.91
CA ASP A 174 3.85 -19.98 -13.77
C ASP A 174 4.79 -18.99 -13.05
N ARG A 175 4.76 -18.94 -11.71
CA ARG A 175 5.57 -18.02 -10.89
C ARG A 175 6.06 -18.70 -9.61
N LEU A 176 6.92 -19.70 -9.77
CA LEU A 176 7.41 -20.58 -8.70
C LEU A 176 7.95 -19.82 -7.48
N ASN A 177 8.70 -18.74 -7.67
CA ASN A 177 9.25 -17.97 -6.55
C ASN A 177 8.15 -17.31 -5.70
N ALA A 178 7.11 -16.75 -6.35
CA ALA A 178 5.99 -16.14 -5.65
C ALA A 178 5.12 -17.21 -4.95
N GLU A 179 4.95 -18.37 -5.57
CA GLU A 179 4.21 -19.49 -5.01
C GLU A 179 4.94 -20.11 -3.81
N ASN A 180 6.26 -20.28 -3.91
CA ASN A 180 7.08 -20.74 -2.80
C ASN A 180 7.07 -19.75 -1.62
N TYR A 181 7.25 -18.46 -1.91
CA TYR A 181 7.13 -17.44 -0.87
C TYR A 181 5.77 -17.51 -0.16
N TYR A 182 4.68 -17.54 -0.91
CA TYR A 182 3.32 -17.65 -0.35
C TYR A 182 3.14 -18.90 0.52
N LYS A 183 3.76 -20.01 0.15
CA LYS A 183 3.63 -21.28 0.89
C LYS A 183 4.16 -21.17 2.32
N TYR A 184 5.20 -20.38 2.55
CA TYR A 184 5.93 -20.32 3.81
C TYR A 184 5.77 -19.01 4.58
N CYS A 185 5.40 -17.90 3.92
CA CYS A 185 5.42 -16.57 4.51
C CYS A 185 4.36 -16.39 5.61
N LEU A 186 4.75 -15.72 6.70
CA LEU A 186 3.89 -15.29 7.78
C LEU A 186 4.35 -13.92 8.26
N SER A 187 3.46 -12.93 8.22
CA SER A 187 3.72 -11.57 8.68
C SER A 187 3.36 -11.46 10.16
N LEU A 188 4.32 -11.07 10.97
CA LEU A 188 4.16 -10.84 12.40
C LEU A 188 3.60 -9.43 12.68
N PRO A 189 3.02 -9.19 13.87
CA PRO A 189 2.59 -7.86 14.29
C PRO A 189 3.69 -6.82 14.12
N MET A 190 3.40 -5.73 13.37
CA MET A 190 4.37 -4.70 13.00
C MET A 190 3.67 -3.33 12.87
N TYR A 191 3.61 -2.58 13.96
CA TYR A 191 3.04 -1.23 14.02
C TYR A 191 3.74 -0.39 15.09
N PRO A 192 3.81 0.95 14.95
CA PRO A 192 4.62 1.79 15.83
C PRO A 192 4.26 1.74 17.33
N THR A 193 2.99 1.42 17.63
CA THR A 193 2.50 1.35 19.02
C THR A 193 2.63 -0.06 19.64
N LEU A 194 3.23 -1.03 18.93
CA LEU A 194 3.51 -2.35 19.51
C LEU A 194 4.45 -2.20 20.70
N SER A 195 4.00 -2.62 21.88
CA SER A 195 4.82 -2.54 23.09
C SER A 195 5.91 -3.61 23.10
N GLU A 196 6.90 -3.43 23.98
CA GLU A 196 7.95 -4.43 24.16
C GLU A 196 7.40 -5.73 24.74
N GLU A 197 6.45 -5.65 25.66
CA GLU A 197 5.79 -6.80 26.28
C GLU A 197 5.00 -7.59 25.25
N GLU A 198 4.23 -6.92 24.39
CA GLU A 198 3.49 -7.57 23.30
C GLU A 198 4.44 -8.24 22.31
N GLN A 199 5.55 -7.58 21.98
CA GLN A 199 6.54 -8.16 21.07
C GLN A 199 7.24 -9.38 21.68
N VAL A 200 7.62 -9.34 22.95
CA VAL A 200 8.19 -10.46 23.69
C VAL A 200 7.19 -11.61 23.77
N HIS A 201 5.92 -11.31 23.99
CA HIS A 201 4.85 -12.31 24.00
C HIS A 201 4.76 -13.03 22.64
N VAL A 202 4.74 -12.31 21.52
CA VAL A 202 4.76 -12.92 20.17
C VAL A 202 5.96 -13.84 19.98
N ILE A 203 7.16 -13.39 20.38
CA ILE A 203 8.40 -14.18 20.27
C ILE A 203 8.30 -15.45 21.10
N SER A 204 7.86 -15.36 22.35
CA SER A 204 7.75 -16.50 23.26
C SER A 204 6.73 -17.54 22.80
N LEU A 205 5.64 -17.12 22.19
CA LEU A 205 4.66 -18.04 21.59
C LEU A 205 5.25 -18.82 20.41
N ILE A 206 6.00 -18.14 19.53
CA ILE A 206 6.66 -18.80 18.40
C ILE A 206 7.69 -19.81 18.89
N ASP A 207 8.55 -19.43 19.86
CA ASP A 207 9.50 -20.35 20.45
C ASP A 207 8.82 -21.55 21.13
N SER A 208 7.72 -21.31 21.85
CA SER A 208 6.95 -22.36 22.51
C SER A 208 6.28 -23.32 21.53
N TYR A 209 5.86 -22.82 20.36
CA TYR A 209 5.29 -23.65 19.31
C TYR A 209 6.28 -24.68 18.77
N TYR A 210 7.52 -24.28 18.53
CA TYR A 210 8.56 -25.16 18.00
C TYR A 210 9.36 -25.95 19.05
N ALA A 211 9.15 -25.66 20.35
CA ALA A 211 9.70 -26.46 21.44
C ALA A 211 8.86 -27.69 21.82
N ARG A 212 7.70 -27.88 21.17
CA ARG A 212 6.79 -29.03 21.37
C ARG A 212 7.28 -30.22 20.58
#